data_3aa697c4c893e6fbefd4ddc6e2fd7179
#
_entry.id   3aa697c4c893e6fbefd4ddc6e2fd7179
#
_cell.length_a   1.000
_cell.length_b   1.000
_cell.length_c   1.000
_cell.angle_alpha   90.00
_cell.angle_beta   90.00
_cell.angle_gamma   90.00
#
_symmetry.space_group_name_H-M   'P 1'
#
loop_
_entity.id
_entity.type
_entity.pdbx_description
1 polymer ?
#
loop_
_entity_poly.entity_id
_entity_poly.type
_entity_poly.pdbx_seq_one_letter_code
_entity_poly.pdbx_strand_id
1 'polypeptide(L)'
;MEFVIFQNLNPVLKHKRKLEGRKLRILEGGTAYQTDIGMCGDYNSVIGMNRDNSLNKFLKESSTKKHFPALGKATISGVLVTADEKTGLALEIQQIILGGALQERF
;
A
#
# COMPACT_ATOMS: atom_id res chain seq x y z
N MET A 1 3.92 8.04 -21.76
CA MET A 1 3.65 8.82 -20.53
C MET A 1 3.63 7.88 -19.35
N GLU A 2 4.32 8.24 -18.28
CA GLU A 2 4.45 7.42 -17.10
C GLU A 2 3.77 8.08 -15.90
N PHE A 3 3.06 7.29 -15.12
CA PHE A 3 2.41 7.75 -13.90
C PHE A 3 2.84 6.87 -12.73
N VAL A 4 3.16 7.50 -11.61
CA VAL A 4 3.43 6.80 -10.35
C VAL A 4 2.29 7.08 -9.39
N ILE A 5 1.67 6.03 -8.91
CA ILE A 5 0.56 6.13 -7.97
C ILE A 5 1.00 5.50 -6.64
N PHE A 6 0.99 6.30 -5.59
CA PHE A 6 1.21 5.84 -4.24
C PHE A 6 -0.11 5.77 -3.50
N GLN A 7 -0.26 4.73 -2.73
CA GLN A 7 -1.48 4.53 -1.97
C GLN A 7 -1.18 4.50 -0.47
N ASN A 8 -1.82 5.37 0.27
CA ASN A 8 -1.86 5.31 1.71
C ASN A 8 -3.23 4.79 2.14
N LEU A 9 -3.31 3.50 2.46
CA LEU A 9 -4.59 2.85 2.60
C LEU A 9 -4.85 2.14 3.90
N ASN A 10 -6.12 2.17 4.21
CA ASN A 10 -6.76 1.46 5.29
C ASN A 10 -6.76 -0.06 5.04
N PRO A 11 -6.06 -0.85 5.84
CA PRO A 11 -5.87 -2.28 5.64
C PRO A 11 -6.94 -3.18 6.27
N VAL A 12 -7.99 -2.63 6.83
CA VAL A 12 -9.00 -3.41 7.54
C VAL A 12 -9.61 -4.54 6.69
N LEU A 13 -9.57 -4.39 5.39
CA LEU A 13 -10.11 -5.39 4.46
C LEU A 13 -9.10 -6.47 4.04
N LYS A 14 -7.86 -6.42 4.51
CA LYS A 14 -6.74 -7.19 3.93
C LYS A 14 -6.37 -8.47 4.65
N HIS A 15 -6.89 -8.71 5.82
CA HIS A 15 -6.42 -9.81 6.66
C HIS A 15 -6.78 -11.22 6.18
N LYS A 16 -7.63 -11.36 5.19
CA LYS A 16 -8.11 -12.67 4.75
C LYS A 16 -7.70 -13.12 3.36
N ARG A 17 -7.00 -12.27 2.61
CA ARG A 17 -6.54 -12.68 1.29
C ARG A 17 -5.04 -12.96 1.33
N LYS A 18 -4.71 -14.25 1.29
CA LYS A 18 -3.36 -14.69 0.95
C LYS A 18 -2.80 -13.87 -0.20
N LEU A 19 -1.54 -13.54 -0.11
CA LEU A 19 -0.75 -12.76 -1.07
C LEU A 19 -0.79 -13.27 -2.53
N GLU A 20 -1.54 -14.31 -2.81
CA GLU A 20 -1.67 -14.95 -4.12
C GLU A 20 -2.39 -14.12 -5.19
N GLY A 21 -2.85 -12.93 -4.86
CA GLY A 21 -3.76 -12.21 -5.74
C GLY A 21 -3.41 -10.77 -6.07
N ARG A 22 -2.22 -10.28 -5.80
CA ARG A 22 -1.77 -8.98 -6.32
C ARG A 22 -1.45 -9.09 -7.80
N LYS A 23 -2.44 -9.48 -8.59
CA LYS A 23 -2.25 -9.62 -10.02
C LYS A 23 -2.26 -8.25 -10.66
N LEU A 24 -1.06 -7.75 -10.92
CA LEU A 24 -0.85 -6.68 -11.86
C LEU A 24 -1.28 -7.15 -13.24
N ARG A 25 -2.10 -6.41 -13.89
CA ARG A 25 -2.45 -6.70 -15.28
C ARG A 25 -3.02 -5.49 -15.99
N ILE A 26 -2.95 -5.54 -17.30
CA ILE A 26 -3.70 -4.64 -18.15
C ILE A 26 -4.96 -5.38 -18.57
N LEU A 27 -6.13 -4.78 -18.30
CA LEU A 27 -7.41 -5.34 -18.68
C LEU A 27 -7.59 -5.26 -20.20
N GLU A 28 -8.47 -6.09 -20.73
CA GLU A 28 -8.74 -6.16 -22.17
C GLU A 28 -9.02 -4.80 -22.82
N GLY A 29 -9.67 -3.89 -22.10
CA GLY A 29 -9.95 -2.52 -22.56
C GLY A 29 -8.76 -1.55 -22.45
N GLY A 30 -7.57 -2.00 -22.04
CA GLY A 30 -6.39 -1.13 -21.92
C GLY A 30 -6.27 -0.37 -20.62
N THR A 31 -6.97 -0.79 -19.56
CA THR A 31 -6.86 -0.22 -18.21
C THR A 31 -5.86 -0.97 -17.38
N ALA A 32 -4.89 -0.26 -16.80
CA ALA A 32 -3.98 -0.84 -15.81
C ALA A 32 -4.75 -1.15 -14.52
N TYR A 33 -4.59 -2.35 -14.01
CA TYR A 33 -5.32 -2.82 -12.84
C TYR A 33 -4.39 -3.53 -11.85
N GLN A 34 -4.57 -3.19 -10.59
CA GLN A 34 -3.98 -3.91 -9.47
C GLN A 34 -4.97 -3.95 -8.32
N THR A 35 -5.23 -5.14 -7.80
CA THR A 35 -6.20 -5.35 -6.71
C THR A 35 -5.84 -4.56 -5.46
N ASP A 36 -4.56 -4.45 -5.14
CA ASP A 36 -4.06 -3.79 -3.96
C ASP A 36 -2.61 -3.33 -4.18
N ILE A 37 -2.40 -2.03 -4.10
CA ILE A 37 -1.07 -1.43 -4.29
C ILE A 37 -0.19 -1.63 -3.05
N GLY A 38 -0.79 -1.77 -1.88
CA GLY A 38 -0.10 -1.87 -0.61
C GLY A 38 -0.21 -0.61 0.23
N MET A 39 0.39 -0.62 1.40
CA MET A 39 0.40 0.51 2.31
C MET A 39 1.74 1.25 2.22
N CYS A 40 1.70 2.57 2.26
CA CYS A 40 2.87 3.38 2.56
C CYS A 40 2.91 3.63 4.07
N GLY A 41 4.01 3.29 4.71
CA GLY A 41 4.18 3.49 6.15
C GLY A 41 4.94 2.36 6.82
N ASP A 42 4.95 2.40 8.13
CA ASP A 42 5.61 1.40 8.97
C ASP A 42 4.73 0.15 9.07
N TYR A 43 5.25 -0.98 8.61
CA TYR A 43 4.54 -2.26 8.70
C TYR A 43 4.55 -2.87 10.11
N ASN A 44 5.42 -2.37 11.02
CA ASN A 44 5.37 -2.70 12.43
C ASN A 44 4.46 -1.74 13.19
N SER A 45 3.24 -1.63 12.73
CA SER A 45 2.25 -0.67 13.22
C SER A 45 0.84 -1.24 13.08
N VAL A 46 -0.13 -0.53 13.61
CA VAL A 46 -1.54 -0.79 13.33
C VAL A 46 -1.98 0.20 12.27
N ILE A 47 -1.97 -0.25 11.03
CA ILE A 47 -2.35 0.57 9.86
C ILE A 47 -1.59 1.89 9.72
N GLY A 48 -0.31 1.87 10.05
CA GLY A 48 0.53 3.07 10.06
C GLY A 48 0.50 3.85 11.36
N MET A 49 -0.37 3.50 12.31
CA MET A 49 -0.45 4.14 13.61
C MET A 49 0.40 3.41 14.64
N ASN A 50 0.87 4.14 15.65
CA ASN A 50 1.67 3.56 16.73
C ASN A 50 0.97 2.34 17.32
N ARG A 51 1.68 1.21 17.31
CA ARG A 51 1.15 -0.10 17.71
C ARG A 51 0.72 -0.13 19.17
N ASP A 52 1.58 0.31 20.07
CA ASP A 52 1.32 0.20 21.50
C ASP A 52 0.15 1.07 21.93
N ASN A 53 0.08 2.29 21.42
CA ASN A 53 -1.04 3.19 21.68
C ASN A 53 -2.37 2.63 21.14
N SER A 54 -2.34 2.02 19.97
CA SER A 54 -3.53 1.38 19.38
C SER A 54 -3.99 0.17 20.17
N LEU A 55 -3.06 -0.67 20.65
CA LEU A 55 -3.37 -1.80 21.52
C LEU A 55 -3.95 -1.35 22.86
N ASN A 56 -3.39 -0.30 23.45
CA ASN A 56 -3.88 0.24 24.71
C ASN A 56 -5.31 0.78 24.58
N LYS A 57 -5.63 1.43 23.47
CA LYS A 57 -7.00 1.85 23.18
C LYS A 57 -7.96 0.67 23.05
N PHE A 58 -7.53 -0.36 22.38
CA PHE A 58 -8.31 -1.59 22.23
C PHE A 58 -8.57 -2.27 23.58
N LEU A 59 -7.58 -2.28 24.46
CA LEU A 59 -7.67 -2.84 25.81
C LEU A 59 -8.33 -1.88 26.83
N LYS A 60 -8.77 -0.71 26.37
CA LYS A 60 -9.41 0.33 27.20
C LYS A 60 -8.53 0.81 28.35
N GLU A 61 -7.24 0.92 28.12
CA GLU A 61 -6.31 1.51 29.07
C GLU A 61 -6.60 3.00 29.27
N SER A 62 -6.51 3.48 30.52
CA SER A 62 -6.91 4.84 30.89
C SER A 62 -6.00 5.96 30.38
N SER A 63 -4.78 5.62 29.94
CA SER A 63 -3.74 6.59 29.56
C SER A 63 -3.49 6.68 28.05
N THR A 64 -4.51 6.41 27.24
CA THR A 64 -4.34 6.42 25.79
C THR A 64 -4.34 7.83 25.20
N LYS A 65 -3.42 8.07 24.27
CA LYS A 65 -3.35 9.29 23.46
C LYS A 65 -4.22 9.15 22.22
N LYS A 66 -4.50 10.25 21.53
CA LYS A 66 -5.05 10.18 20.17
C LYS A 66 -4.14 9.33 19.29
N HIS A 67 -4.70 8.70 18.28
CA HIS A 67 -3.88 7.96 17.32
C HIS A 67 -2.82 8.88 16.70
N PHE A 68 -1.60 8.37 16.62
CA PHE A 68 -0.49 9.08 16.00
C PHE A 68 0.31 8.11 15.14
N PRO A 69 0.98 8.60 14.08
CA PRO A 69 1.74 7.75 13.18
C PRO A 69 2.87 7.01 13.87
N ALA A 70 3.13 5.77 13.45
CA ALA A 70 4.34 5.06 13.81
C ALA A 70 5.54 5.74 13.14
N LEU A 71 6.68 5.77 13.84
CA LEU A 71 7.89 6.47 13.42
C LEU A 71 9.03 5.52 13.04
N GLY A 72 8.73 4.25 12.84
CA GLY A 72 9.72 3.25 12.41
C GLY A 72 10.06 3.33 10.93
N LYS A 73 10.74 2.32 10.43
CA LYS A 73 11.12 2.24 9.02
C LYS A 73 9.88 2.11 8.14
N ALA A 74 9.66 3.11 7.32
CA ALA A 74 8.53 3.11 6.39
C ALA A 74 8.84 2.35 5.11
N THR A 75 7.82 1.66 4.60
CA THR A 75 7.81 1.09 3.25
C THR A 75 7.01 2.00 2.33
N ILE A 76 7.50 2.20 1.13
CA ILE A 76 6.75 2.88 0.06
C ILE A 76 6.19 1.80 -0.87
N SER A 77 4.88 1.83 -1.08
CA SER A 77 4.20 0.94 -2.03
C SER A 77 3.50 1.78 -3.09
N GLY A 78 3.73 1.44 -4.34
CA GLY A 78 3.16 2.17 -5.47
C GLY A 78 3.12 1.34 -6.74
N VAL A 79 2.69 1.96 -7.81
CA VAL A 79 2.73 1.40 -9.15
C VAL A 79 3.26 2.44 -10.14
N LEU A 80 4.00 1.96 -11.11
CA LEU A 80 4.41 2.73 -12.28
C LEU A 80 3.58 2.25 -13.47
N VAL A 81 2.88 3.17 -14.10
CA VAL A 81 2.06 2.89 -15.28
C VAL A 81 2.63 3.65 -16.46
N THR A 82 2.91 2.93 -17.53
CA THR A 82 3.26 3.50 -18.84
C THR A 82 2.04 3.48 -19.71
N ALA A 83 1.66 4.64 -20.25
CA ALA A 83 0.49 4.80 -21.10
C ALA A 83 0.85 5.37 -22.47
N ASP A 84 0.09 4.99 -23.48
CA ASP A 84 0.19 5.55 -24.82
C ASP A 84 -0.35 6.99 -24.83
N GLU A 85 0.44 7.94 -25.29
CA GLU A 85 0.07 9.35 -25.32
C GLU A 85 -1.08 9.68 -26.27
N LYS A 86 -1.27 8.88 -27.32
CA LYS A 86 -2.29 9.10 -28.32
C LYS A 86 -3.63 8.52 -27.92
N THR A 87 -3.62 7.30 -27.37
CA THR A 87 -4.85 6.58 -27.01
C THR A 87 -5.23 6.71 -25.55
N GLY A 88 -4.26 7.05 -24.67
CA GLY A 88 -4.45 7.04 -23.22
C GLY A 88 -4.52 5.65 -22.61
N LEU A 89 -4.35 4.60 -23.40
CA LEU A 89 -4.40 3.23 -22.91
C LEU A 89 -3.10 2.83 -22.24
N ALA A 90 -3.20 1.99 -21.20
CA ALA A 90 -2.04 1.47 -20.49
C ALA A 90 -1.29 0.45 -21.35
N LEU A 91 0.02 0.61 -21.43
CA LEU A 91 0.93 -0.30 -22.12
C LEU A 91 1.63 -1.24 -21.14
N GLU A 92 1.95 -0.75 -19.94
CA GLU A 92 2.66 -1.50 -18.92
C GLU A 92 2.25 -1.05 -17.53
N ILE A 93 2.27 -1.96 -16.59
CA ILE A 93 2.12 -1.66 -15.15
C ILE A 93 3.18 -2.42 -14.36
N GLN A 94 3.87 -1.72 -13.45
CA GLN A 94 4.92 -2.28 -12.62
C GLN A 94 4.69 -1.93 -11.15
N GLN A 95 4.83 -2.91 -10.26
CA GLN A 95 4.76 -2.67 -8.82
C GLN A 95 6.07 -2.08 -8.31
N ILE A 96 5.95 -1.11 -7.39
CA ILE A 96 7.05 -0.52 -6.66
C ILE A 96 6.87 -0.84 -5.18
N ILE A 97 7.90 -1.44 -4.57
CA ILE A 97 7.99 -1.61 -3.11
C ILE A 97 9.42 -1.26 -2.70
N LEU A 98 9.56 -0.23 -1.86
CA LEU A 98 10.86 0.25 -1.43
C LEU A 98 10.90 0.43 0.08
N GLY A 99 12.00 0.01 0.68
CA GLY A 99 12.33 0.23 2.08
C GLY A 99 11.53 -0.61 3.07
N GLY A 100 11.81 -0.42 4.34
CA GLY A 100 11.08 -1.05 5.44
C GLY A 100 11.26 -2.55 5.54
N ALA A 101 10.19 -3.24 5.91
CA ALA A 101 10.21 -4.67 6.23
C ALA A 101 9.86 -5.59 5.05
N LEU A 102 9.38 -5.05 3.95
CA LEU A 102 8.99 -5.85 2.79
C LEU A 102 10.15 -6.02 1.81
N GLN A 103 10.10 -7.11 1.04
CA GLN A 103 11.06 -7.33 -0.04
C GLN A 103 10.88 -6.24 -1.11
N GLU A 104 11.98 -5.57 -1.43
CA GLU A 104 11.97 -4.51 -2.43
C GLU A 104 11.62 -5.04 -3.82
N ARG A 105 10.85 -4.25 -4.55
CA ARG A 105 10.51 -4.46 -5.95
C ARG A 105 10.52 -3.13 -6.69
N PHE A 106 11.20 -3.17 -7.81
CA PHE A 106 11.26 -1.98 -8.64
C PHE A 106 11.48 -2.34 -10.10
#